data_8890ba0c758e3959ae6dadc58c0c23dd
#
_entry.id   8890ba0c758e3959ae6dadc58c0c23dd
#
_cell.length_a   1.000
_cell.length_b   1.000
_cell.length_c   1.000
_cell.angle_alpha   90.00
_cell.angle_beta   90.00
_cell.angle_gamma   90.00
#
_symmetry.space_group_name_H-M   'P 1'
#
loop_
_entity.id
_entity.type
_entity.pdbx_description
1 polymer ?
#
loop_
_entity_poly.entity_id
_entity_poly.type
_entity_poly.pdbx_seq_one_letter_code
_entity_poly.pdbx_strand_id
1 'polypeptide(L)'
;MTLKGAIGNIVFFNAENGYTVFQLISDSDGGETTCVGYLPQLNVGQQIEVSGKIVTHQRFGEQFSVEKFSLAAPTGSDGLVRYLASGLIKGVGEATARLIVNSFGDDTLSVLENSPERLAELRGISLKKARAIGEEFNEHRAMQEQIMFLQSYDITLNTAIKIYRVYKDKTESVLKSNPYRLIDDVDGIGFLSADRIAGSMGIGKDSEFRLRAGIVYCLKDGAEKSGNTVIEEQTLKKSVGELLGYDISERAELYEETVDNLIFDLMARRFEDGEKAGLALTRYYNIEKNIAGALVRLDEEAPATVSYTHLRAHE
;
A
#
# COMPACT_ATOMS: atom_id res chain seq x y z
N MET A 1 5.32 -11.46 22.80
CA MET A 1 6.66 -12.05 22.99
C MET A 1 7.59 -11.47 21.95
N THR A 2 8.84 -11.21 22.31
CA THR A 2 9.83 -10.65 21.37
C THR A 2 11.02 -11.59 21.28
N LEU A 3 11.47 -11.85 20.06
CA LEU A 3 12.66 -12.66 19.78
C LEU A 3 13.67 -11.81 19.03
N LYS A 4 14.96 -11.97 19.38
CA LYS A 4 16.09 -11.32 18.71
C LYS A 4 17.07 -12.38 18.21
N GLY A 5 17.59 -12.20 17.02
CA GLY A 5 18.55 -13.12 16.47
C GLY A 5 18.86 -12.89 15.01
N ALA A 6 19.66 -13.78 14.44
CA ALA A 6 19.99 -13.78 13.03
C ALA A 6 19.04 -14.68 12.22
N ILE A 7 18.75 -14.30 10.99
CA ILE A 7 18.06 -15.16 10.05
C ILE A 7 18.99 -16.29 9.63
N GLY A 8 18.66 -17.52 10.03
CA GLY A 8 19.45 -18.71 9.72
C GLY A 8 19.17 -19.23 8.32
N ASN A 9 17.90 -19.33 7.95
CA ASN A 9 17.45 -19.82 6.65
C ASN A 9 16.09 -19.24 6.26
N ILE A 10 15.87 -18.99 4.97
CA ILE A 10 14.56 -18.61 4.42
C ILE A 10 13.97 -19.83 3.75
N VAL A 11 12.92 -20.39 4.37
CA VAL A 11 12.25 -21.61 3.89
C VAL A 11 11.32 -21.30 2.73
N PHE A 12 10.63 -20.14 2.80
CA PHE A 12 9.68 -19.71 1.77
C PHE A 12 9.54 -18.19 1.77
N PHE A 13 9.43 -17.61 0.57
CA PHE A 13 9.13 -16.20 0.36
C PHE A 13 8.19 -16.03 -0.82
N ASN A 14 7.07 -15.33 -0.61
CA ASN A 14 6.15 -14.97 -1.66
C ASN A 14 6.37 -13.50 -2.05
N ALA A 15 6.89 -13.27 -3.24
CA ALA A 15 7.22 -11.93 -3.74
C ALA A 15 5.99 -11.05 -3.99
N GLU A 16 4.79 -11.64 -4.19
CA GLU A 16 3.56 -10.86 -4.45
C GLU A 16 3.00 -10.21 -3.19
N ASN A 17 3.03 -10.93 -2.06
CA ASN A 17 2.41 -10.45 -0.82
C ASN A 17 3.40 -10.31 0.35
N GLY A 18 4.68 -10.69 0.18
CA GLY A 18 5.68 -10.62 1.23
C GLY A 18 5.56 -11.69 2.32
N TYR A 19 4.70 -12.72 2.15
CA TYR A 19 4.60 -13.80 3.13
C TYR A 19 5.90 -14.60 3.16
N THR A 20 6.50 -14.70 4.34
CA THR A 20 7.82 -15.30 4.55
C THR A 20 7.74 -16.35 5.64
N VAL A 21 8.43 -17.48 5.42
CA VAL A 21 8.71 -18.50 6.42
C VAL A 21 10.23 -18.58 6.55
N PHE A 22 10.76 -18.34 7.75
CA PHE A 22 12.19 -18.33 7.99
C PHE A 22 12.55 -18.92 9.35
N GLN A 23 13.79 -19.32 9.51
CA GLN A 23 14.36 -19.77 10.78
C GLN A 23 15.11 -18.61 11.41
N LEU A 24 14.77 -18.28 12.64
CA LEU A 24 15.49 -17.33 13.48
C LEU A 24 16.41 -18.09 14.42
N ILE A 25 17.68 -17.76 14.38
CA ILE A 25 18.69 -18.26 15.34
C ILE A 25 18.77 -17.22 16.45
N SER A 26 18.34 -17.61 17.64
CA SER A 26 18.27 -16.71 18.80
C SER A 26 19.67 -16.30 19.29
N ASP A 27 19.83 -15.00 19.56
CA ASP A 27 21.08 -14.46 20.13
C ASP A 27 21.31 -14.90 21.58
N SER A 28 20.23 -15.33 22.30
CA SER A 28 20.31 -15.64 23.73
C SER A 28 20.79 -17.05 24.03
N ASP A 29 20.36 -18.02 23.23
CA ASP A 29 20.60 -19.47 23.47
C ASP A 29 21.03 -20.25 22.23
N GLY A 30 21.11 -19.59 21.07
CA GLY A 30 21.41 -20.23 19.79
C GLY A 30 20.31 -21.16 19.28
N GLY A 31 19.14 -21.17 19.94
CA GLY A 31 17.99 -21.97 19.53
C GLY A 31 17.39 -21.50 18.21
N GLU A 32 16.92 -22.47 17.40
CA GLU A 32 16.24 -22.18 16.15
C GLU A 32 14.73 -22.11 16.34
N THR A 33 14.11 -21.02 15.88
CA THR A 33 12.66 -20.84 15.91
C THR A 33 12.13 -20.59 14.50
N THR A 34 11.13 -21.37 14.07
CA THR A 34 10.45 -21.12 12.79
C THR A 34 9.52 -19.94 12.95
N CYS A 35 9.79 -18.86 12.22
CA CYS A 35 9.01 -17.64 12.18
C CYS A 35 8.22 -17.54 10.88
N VAL A 36 6.98 -17.07 10.97
CA VAL A 36 6.09 -16.87 9.82
C VAL A 36 5.44 -15.49 9.90
N GLY A 37 5.32 -14.83 8.78
CA GLY A 37 4.68 -13.51 8.73
C GLY A 37 4.85 -12.83 7.39
N TYR A 38 4.33 -11.61 7.29
CA TYR A 38 4.52 -10.78 6.12
C TYR A 38 5.71 -9.85 6.37
N LEU A 39 6.78 -10.05 5.64
CA LEU A 39 8.03 -9.30 5.80
C LEU A 39 8.54 -8.84 4.43
N PRO A 40 9.32 -7.74 4.38
CA PRO A 40 10.07 -7.43 3.17
C PRO A 40 11.01 -8.58 2.85
N GLN A 41 11.64 -8.54 1.70
CA GLN A 41 12.63 -9.55 1.37
C GLN A 41 13.74 -9.53 2.42
N LEU A 42 13.86 -10.64 3.14
CA LEU A 42 14.88 -10.87 4.17
C LEU A 42 16.08 -11.60 3.57
N ASN A 43 17.20 -11.58 4.28
CA ASN A 43 18.40 -12.28 3.86
C ASN A 43 19.00 -13.09 5.01
N VAL A 44 19.59 -14.21 4.68
CA VAL A 44 20.31 -15.08 5.63
C VAL A 44 21.44 -14.30 6.28
N GLY A 45 21.58 -14.40 7.59
CA GLY A 45 22.57 -13.66 8.39
C GLY A 45 22.17 -12.26 8.81
N GLN A 46 21.02 -11.76 8.35
CA GLN A 46 20.50 -10.47 8.77
C GLN A 46 20.01 -10.54 10.22
N GLN A 47 20.39 -9.55 11.05
CA GLN A 47 19.91 -9.42 12.42
C GLN A 47 18.51 -8.83 12.44
N ILE A 48 17.60 -9.45 13.18
CA ILE A 48 16.21 -9.04 13.26
C ILE A 48 15.67 -9.19 14.68
N GLU A 49 14.87 -8.24 15.10
CA GLU A 49 14.02 -8.35 16.28
C GLU A 49 12.58 -8.50 15.80
N VAL A 50 11.90 -9.54 16.23
CA VAL A 50 10.50 -9.82 15.85
C VAL A 50 9.63 -9.88 17.08
N SER A 51 8.46 -9.25 17.02
CA SER A 51 7.42 -9.32 18.06
C SER A 51 6.19 -10.02 17.48
N GLY A 52 5.60 -10.90 18.31
CA GLY A 52 4.45 -11.69 17.87
C GLY A 52 4.04 -12.71 18.91
N LYS A 53 3.40 -13.78 18.44
CA LYS A 53 2.87 -14.88 19.28
C LYS A 53 3.16 -16.23 18.69
N ILE A 54 3.24 -17.24 19.55
CA ILE A 54 3.35 -18.64 19.14
C ILE A 54 1.97 -19.10 18.62
N VAL A 55 1.98 -19.74 17.46
CA VAL A 55 0.80 -20.34 16.85
C VAL A 55 1.12 -21.80 16.47
N THR A 56 0.14 -22.68 16.61
CA THR A 56 0.31 -24.09 16.22
C THR A 56 -0.33 -24.30 14.85
N HIS A 57 0.49 -24.65 13.87
CA HIS A 57 0.01 -25.02 12.54
C HIS A 57 -0.23 -26.52 12.48
N GLN A 58 -1.38 -26.96 11.96
CA GLN A 58 -1.78 -28.38 11.93
C GLN A 58 -0.74 -29.32 11.28
N ARG A 59 -0.01 -28.85 10.28
CA ARG A 59 0.96 -29.65 9.51
C ARG A 59 2.41 -29.39 9.90
N PHE A 60 2.74 -28.17 10.38
CA PHE A 60 4.13 -27.75 10.59
C PHE A 60 4.50 -27.51 12.05
N GLY A 61 3.57 -27.81 12.99
CA GLY A 61 3.83 -27.66 14.41
C GLY A 61 3.82 -26.22 14.91
N GLU A 62 4.60 -25.97 15.96
CA GLU A 62 4.70 -24.64 16.55
C GLU A 62 5.52 -23.70 15.67
N GLN A 63 4.98 -22.48 15.48
CA GLN A 63 5.60 -21.43 14.70
C GLN A 63 5.40 -20.10 15.42
N PHE A 64 6.35 -19.17 15.26
CA PHE A 64 6.23 -17.81 15.77
C PHE A 64 5.60 -16.92 14.69
N SER A 65 4.36 -16.47 14.91
CA SER A 65 3.67 -15.56 14.02
C SER A 65 4.13 -14.13 14.28
N VAL A 66 4.84 -13.55 13.31
CA VAL A 66 5.39 -12.19 13.39
C VAL A 66 4.30 -11.17 13.14
N GLU A 67 4.11 -10.26 14.09
CA GLU A 67 3.19 -9.12 14.00
C GLU A 67 3.92 -7.80 13.75
N LYS A 68 5.11 -7.65 14.36
CA LYS A 68 6.01 -6.49 14.17
C LYS A 68 7.45 -6.99 14.05
N PHE A 69 8.26 -6.24 13.32
CA PHE A 69 9.69 -6.50 13.27
C PHE A 69 10.48 -5.19 13.26
N SER A 70 11.71 -5.26 13.68
CA SER A 70 12.71 -4.23 13.41
C SER A 70 14.00 -4.90 12.99
N LEU A 71 14.71 -4.30 12.05
CA LEU A 71 16.05 -4.77 11.70
C LEU A 71 17.00 -4.15 12.72
N ALA A 72 17.71 -5.01 13.43
CA ALA A 72 18.72 -4.52 14.36
C ALA A 72 19.89 -3.96 13.57
N ALA A 73 20.40 -2.79 13.99
CA ALA A 73 21.63 -2.28 13.46
C ALA A 73 22.74 -3.32 13.69
N PRO A 74 23.51 -3.67 12.66
CA PRO A 74 24.60 -4.61 12.82
C PRO A 74 25.61 -4.05 13.82
N THR A 75 25.93 -4.83 14.85
CA THR A 75 26.92 -4.44 15.87
C THR A 75 28.23 -5.15 15.61
N GLY A 76 29.33 -4.38 15.60
CA GLY A 76 30.68 -4.88 15.39
C GLY A 76 31.01 -5.28 13.94
N SER A 77 32.28 -5.47 13.65
CA SER A 77 32.78 -5.73 12.27
C SER A 77 32.16 -6.98 11.64
N ASP A 78 32.02 -8.08 12.38
CA ASP A 78 31.43 -9.31 11.85
C ASP A 78 29.93 -9.18 11.56
N GLY A 79 29.21 -8.39 12.36
CA GLY A 79 27.81 -8.05 12.13
C GLY A 79 27.63 -7.22 10.85
N LEU A 80 28.45 -6.20 10.65
CA LEU A 80 28.50 -5.38 9.44
C LEU A 80 28.82 -6.20 8.19
N VAL A 81 29.80 -7.10 8.27
CA VAL A 81 30.14 -8.01 7.16
C VAL A 81 28.95 -8.88 6.79
N ARG A 82 28.31 -9.55 7.76
CA ARG A 82 27.14 -10.39 7.50
C ARG A 82 25.99 -9.58 6.90
N TYR A 83 25.73 -8.38 7.43
CA TYR A 83 24.70 -7.48 6.92
C TYR A 83 24.94 -7.11 5.44
N LEU A 84 26.14 -6.68 5.10
CA LEU A 84 26.47 -6.31 3.72
C LEU A 84 26.52 -7.50 2.76
N ALA A 85 26.92 -8.68 3.25
CA ALA A 85 27.01 -9.91 2.46
C ALA A 85 25.67 -10.67 2.37
N SER A 86 24.62 -10.22 3.05
CA SER A 86 23.33 -10.91 3.15
C SER A 86 22.55 -11.00 1.83
N GLY A 87 23.03 -10.36 0.75
CA GLY A 87 22.36 -10.29 -0.55
C GLY A 87 21.40 -9.11 -0.68
N LEU A 88 21.29 -8.25 0.34
CA LEU A 88 20.55 -6.98 0.30
C LEU A 88 21.07 -6.06 -0.79
N ILE A 89 22.40 -6.07 -0.98
CA ILE A 89 23.08 -5.18 -1.92
C ILE A 89 23.70 -6.04 -3.04
N LYS A 90 23.16 -5.89 -4.24
CA LYS A 90 23.66 -6.64 -5.40
C LYS A 90 25.14 -6.39 -5.66
N GLY A 91 25.89 -7.45 -5.84
CA GLY A 91 27.32 -7.37 -6.12
C GLY A 91 28.21 -7.15 -4.90
N VAL A 92 27.66 -7.18 -3.69
CA VAL A 92 28.41 -7.23 -2.44
C VAL A 92 28.32 -8.63 -1.87
N GLY A 93 29.30 -9.48 -2.21
CA GLY A 93 29.48 -10.78 -1.55
C GLY A 93 30.41 -10.63 -0.33
N GLU A 94 30.62 -11.73 0.39
CA GLU A 94 31.40 -11.76 1.65
C GLU A 94 32.78 -11.13 1.52
N ALA A 95 33.51 -11.44 0.45
CA ALA A 95 34.84 -10.87 0.22
C ALA A 95 34.81 -9.34 0.05
N THR A 96 33.80 -8.83 -0.69
CA THR A 96 33.63 -7.39 -0.86
C THR A 96 33.19 -6.72 0.44
N ALA A 97 32.26 -7.35 1.18
CA ALA A 97 31.81 -6.86 2.48
C ALA A 97 32.97 -6.76 3.48
N ARG A 98 33.79 -7.81 3.60
CA ARG A 98 35.00 -7.80 4.44
C ARG A 98 35.98 -6.70 4.04
N LEU A 99 36.18 -6.50 2.74
CA LEU A 99 37.07 -5.43 2.23
C LEU A 99 36.57 -4.05 2.64
N ILE A 100 35.25 -3.80 2.49
CA ILE A 100 34.63 -2.53 2.86
C ILE A 100 34.72 -2.29 4.37
N VAL A 101 34.29 -3.28 5.19
CA VAL A 101 34.27 -3.15 6.65
C VAL A 101 35.68 -3.02 7.23
N ASN A 102 36.67 -3.76 6.71
CA ASN A 102 38.05 -3.64 7.15
C ASN A 102 38.69 -2.27 6.82
N SER A 103 38.20 -1.62 5.76
CA SER A 103 38.74 -0.34 5.33
C SER A 103 38.08 0.87 6.01
N PHE A 104 36.80 0.77 6.32
CA PHE A 104 36.03 1.88 6.87
C PHE A 104 35.57 1.66 8.33
N GLY A 105 35.69 0.44 8.87
CA GLY A 105 35.36 0.12 10.26
C GLY A 105 33.94 0.59 10.62
N ASP A 106 33.83 1.35 11.70
CA ASP A 106 32.55 1.89 12.21
C ASP A 106 31.93 2.94 11.26
N ASP A 107 32.71 3.56 10.37
CA ASP A 107 32.23 4.52 9.38
C ASP A 107 31.58 3.87 8.16
N THR A 108 31.59 2.53 8.07
CA THR A 108 31.08 1.79 6.91
C THR A 108 29.68 2.20 6.48
N LEU A 109 28.73 2.27 7.42
CA LEU A 109 27.34 2.65 7.10
C LEU A 109 27.25 4.11 6.65
N SER A 110 27.98 5.01 7.30
CA SER A 110 28.03 6.43 6.93
C SER A 110 28.63 6.66 5.54
N VAL A 111 29.66 5.88 5.18
CA VAL A 111 30.26 5.93 3.83
C VAL A 111 29.27 5.45 2.78
N LEU A 112 28.57 4.33 3.02
CA LEU A 112 27.56 3.78 2.12
C LEU A 112 26.41 4.76 1.89
N GLU A 113 26.00 5.47 2.92
CA GLU A 113 24.89 6.42 2.91
C GLU A 113 25.24 7.73 2.22
N ASN A 114 26.36 8.35 2.63
CA ASN A 114 26.65 9.75 2.33
C ASN A 114 27.77 9.95 1.31
N SER A 115 28.63 8.96 1.09
CA SER A 115 29.82 9.08 0.25
C SER A 115 30.20 7.75 -0.39
N PRO A 116 29.27 7.07 -1.10
CA PRO A 116 29.53 5.74 -1.63
C PRO A 116 30.67 5.70 -2.66
N GLU A 117 30.99 6.82 -3.32
CA GLU A 117 32.12 6.94 -4.23
C GLU A 117 33.47 6.61 -3.58
N ARG A 118 33.61 6.78 -2.25
CA ARG A 118 34.80 6.38 -1.51
C ARG A 118 35.11 4.88 -1.58
N LEU A 119 34.09 4.06 -1.84
CA LEU A 119 34.28 2.63 -2.07
C LEU A 119 35.19 2.36 -3.32
N ALA A 120 35.23 3.31 -4.24
CA ALA A 120 36.11 3.19 -5.43
C ALA A 120 37.62 3.31 -5.12
N GLU A 121 38.00 3.77 -3.92
CA GLU A 121 39.37 3.72 -3.41
C GLU A 121 39.82 2.27 -3.14
N LEU A 122 38.87 1.34 -3.01
CA LEU A 122 39.16 -0.07 -2.73
C LEU A 122 39.43 -0.87 -4.01
N ARG A 123 40.44 -1.72 -3.95
CA ARG A 123 40.84 -2.54 -5.10
C ARG A 123 39.68 -3.47 -5.55
N GLY A 124 39.27 -3.34 -6.82
CA GLY A 124 38.21 -4.19 -7.41
C GLY A 124 36.80 -3.60 -7.32
N ILE A 125 36.67 -2.35 -6.81
CA ILE A 125 35.39 -1.62 -6.82
C ILE A 125 35.55 -0.42 -7.75
N SER A 126 34.87 -0.44 -8.90
CA SER A 126 34.83 0.71 -9.81
C SER A 126 33.88 1.79 -9.27
N LEU A 127 34.08 3.05 -9.70
CA LEU A 127 33.19 4.15 -9.33
C LEU A 127 31.70 3.86 -9.66
N LYS A 128 31.44 3.20 -10.80
CA LYS A 128 30.09 2.77 -11.18
C LYS A 128 29.53 1.76 -10.17
N LYS A 129 30.33 0.77 -9.76
CA LYS A 129 29.93 -0.22 -8.76
C LYS A 129 29.74 0.41 -7.38
N ALA A 130 30.60 1.33 -7.00
CA ALA A 130 30.52 2.08 -5.75
C ALA A 130 29.19 2.84 -5.63
N ARG A 131 28.80 3.58 -6.65
CA ARG A 131 27.52 4.30 -6.70
C ARG A 131 26.32 3.37 -6.67
N ALA A 132 26.32 2.27 -7.45
CA ALA A 132 25.26 1.29 -7.44
C ALA A 132 25.07 0.65 -6.06
N ILE A 133 26.15 0.36 -5.32
CA ILE A 133 26.10 -0.15 -3.95
C ILE A 133 25.44 0.87 -3.01
N GLY A 134 25.80 2.16 -3.11
CA GLY A 134 25.21 3.21 -2.28
C GLY A 134 23.73 3.46 -2.60
N GLU A 135 23.35 3.47 -3.87
CA GLU A 135 21.97 3.62 -4.31
C GLU A 135 21.10 2.49 -3.73
N GLU A 136 21.52 1.24 -3.87
CA GLU A 136 20.77 0.08 -3.38
C GLU A 136 20.71 0.04 -1.85
N PHE A 137 21.79 0.42 -1.15
CA PHE A 137 21.80 0.56 0.30
C PHE A 137 20.78 1.61 0.76
N ASN A 138 20.74 2.78 0.12
CA ASN A 138 19.81 3.86 0.47
C ASN A 138 18.35 3.52 0.15
N GLU A 139 18.08 2.81 -0.96
CA GLU A 139 16.74 2.32 -1.27
C GLU A 139 16.21 1.35 -0.19
N HIS A 140 17.03 0.42 0.27
CA HIS A 140 16.65 -0.51 1.33
C HIS A 140 16.38 0.20 2.65
N ARG A 141 17.21 1.17 3.00
CA ARG A 141 17.05 1.96 4.22
C ARG A 141 15.76 2.79 4.17
N ALA A 142 15.52 3.49 3.08
CA ALA A 142 14.30 4.27 2.88
C ALA A 142 13.04 3.40 2.99
N MET A 143 13.08 2.19 2.39
CA MET A 143 11.99 1.23 2.53
C MET A 143 11.73 0.86 3.99
N GLN A 144 12.76 0.56 4.76
CA GLN A 144 12.63 0.21 6.18
C GLN A 144 12.03 1.35 6.99
N GLU A 145 12.51 2.58 6.79
CA GLU A 145 12.01 3.78 7.46
C GLU A 145 10.51 3.99 7.17
N GLN A 146 10.09 3.85 5.91
CA GLN A 146 8.68 3.99 5.53
C GLN A 146 7.79 2.87 6.12
N ILE A 147 8.28 1.64 6.18
CA ILE A 147 7.54 0.53 6.80
C ILE A 147 7.42 0.76 8.30
N MET A 148 8.49 1.18 8.98
CA MET A 148 8.46 1.51 10.41
C MET A 148 7.50 2.67 10.70
N PHE A 149 7.50 3.71 9.88
CA PHE A 149 6.54 4.80 9.94
C PHE A 149 5.10 4.27 9.87
N LEU A 150 4.78 3.42 8.90
CA LEU A 150 3.46 2.83 8.75
C LEU A 150 3.05 1.97 9.96
N GLN A 151 3.97 1.17 10.48
CA GLN A 151 3.72 0.35 11.67
C GLN A 151 3.48 1.15 12.94
N SER A 152 4.04 2.38 13.06
CA SER A 152 3.78 3.26 14.19
C SER A 152 2.32 3.72 14.28
N TYR A 153 1.56 3.60 13.19
CA TYR A 153 0.12 3.86 13.10
C TYR A 153 -0.74 2.58 13.09
N ASP A 154 -0.25 1.50 13.71
CA ASP A 154 -0.94 0.21 13.81
C ASP A 154 -1.34 -0.40 12.44
N ILE A 155 -0.64 -0.01 11.37
CA ILE A 155 -0.79 -0.61 10.05
C ILE A 155 -0.06 -1.96 10.05
N THR A 156 -0.79 -3.02 9.70
CA THR A 156 -0.18 -4.35 9.62
C THR A 156 0.93 -4.36 8.57
N LEU A 157 1.94 -5.19 8.79
CA LEU A 157 3.11 -5.25 7.92
C LEU A 157 2.75 -5.56 6.45
N ASN A 158 1.79 -6.48 6.22
CA ASN A 158 1.31 -6.78 4.86
C ASN A 158 0.72 -5.53 4.18
N THR A 159 -0.10 -4.78 4.90
CA THR A 159 -0.68 -3.53 4.40
C THR A 159 0.42 -2.48 4.17
N ALA A 160 1.38 -2.36 5.09
CA ALA A 160 2.51 -1.44 4.97
C ALA A 160 3.35 -1.72 3.71
N ILE A 161 3.63 -2.99 3.42
CA ILE A 161 4.35 -3.39 2.20
C ILE A 161 3.57 -3.01 0.93
N LYS A 162 2.23 -3.23 0.92
CA LYS A 162 1.40 -2.84 -0.22
C LYS A 162 1.43 -1.33 -0.44
N ILE A 163 1.27 -0.54 0.62
CA ILE A 163 1.32 0.93 0.59
C ILE A 163 2.68 1.40 0.07
N TYR A 164 3.77 0.86 0.63
CA TYR A 164 5.12 1.21 0.19
C TYR A 164 5.37 0.89 -1.29
N ARG A 165 4.86 -0.23 -1.81
CA ARG A 165 5.00 -0.58 -3.23
C ARG A 165 4.42 0.46 -4.17
N VAL A 166 3.32 1.10 -3.76
CA VAL A 166 2.66 2.14 -4.55
C VAL A 166 3.36 3.48 -4.43
N TYR A 167 3.65 3.91 -3.22
CA TYR A 167 4.11 5.29 -2.97
C TYR A 167 5.63 5.44 -2.78
N LYS A 168 6.36 4.34 -2.50
CA LYS A 168 7.79 4.38 -2.23
C LYS A 168 8.15 5.42 -1.17
N ASP A 169 9.14 6.26 -1.44
CA ASP A 169 9.63 7.32 -0.54
C ASP A 169 8.57 8.42 -0.26
N LYS A 170 7.50 8.48 -1.08
CA LYS A 170 6.39 9.43 -0.88
C LYS A 170 5.34 8.93 0.10
N THR A 171 5.49 7.73 0.66
CA THR A 171 4.50 7.09 1.55
C THR A 171 4.10 8.02 2.68
N GLU A 172 5.07 8.51 3.45
CA GLU A 172 4.80 9.39 4.59
C GLU A 172 4.11 10.69 4.17
N SER A 173 4.60 11.35 3.13
CA SER A 173 4.05 12.62 2.64
C SER A 173 2.62 12.49 2.13
N VAL A 174 2.31 11.40 1.42
CA VAL A 174 0.95 11.13 0.91
C VAL A 174 0.00 10.85 2.05
N LEU A 175 0.37 9.98 2.99
CA LEU A 175 -0.51 9.65 4.11
C LEU A 175 -0.75 10.85 5.03
N LYS A 176 0.28 11.65 5.31
CA LYS A 176 0.12 12.89 6.09
C LYS A 176 -0.77 13.93 5.40
N SER A 177 -0.76 13.96 4.07
CA SER A 177 -1.63 14.88 3.32
C SER A 177 -3.07 14.39 3.25
N ASN A 178 -3.29 13.12 2.87
CA ASN A 178 -4.62 12.52 2.78
C ASN A 178 -4.54 10.98 2.76
N PRO A 179 -4.75 10.29 3.90
CA PRO A 179 -4.71 8.83 3.97
C PRO A 179 -5.85 8.14 3.21
N TYR A 180 -6.94 8.83 2.89
CA TYR A 180 -8.05 8.23 2.12
C TYR A 180 -7.70 7.95 0.66
N ARG A 181 -6.58 8.50 0.15
CA ARG A 181 -6.05 8.12 -1.16
C ARG A 181 -5.74 6.62 -1.27
N LEU A 182 -5.49 5.96 -0.15
CA LEU A 182 -5.30 4.52 -0.11
C LEU A 182 -6.46 3.72 -0.71
N ILE A 183 -7.69 4.26 -0.70
CA ILE A 183 -8.89 3.59 -1.22
C ILE A 183 -8.80 3.39 -2.74
N ASP A 184 -8.26 4.38 -3.43
CA ASP A 184 -8.17 4.38 -4.89
C ASP A 184 -6.82 3.85 -5.39
N ASP A 185 -5.74 4.07 -4.62
CA ASP A 185 -4.37 3.83 -5.08
C ASP A 185 -3.83 2.45 -4.66
N VAL A 186 -4.42 1.78 -3.64
CA VAL A 186 -3.88 0.53 -3.09
C VAL A 186 -4.92 -0.60 -3.07
N ASP A 187 -4.70 -1.62 -3.87
CA ASP A 187 -5.62 -2.76 -3.96
C ASP A 187 -5.86 -3.44 -2.62
N GLY A 188 -7.16 -3.64 -2.31
CA GLY A 188 -7.61 -4.31 -1.09
C GLY A 188 -7.67 -3.43 0.15
N ILE A 189 -7.50 -2.11 0.01
CA ILE A 189 -7.77 -1.13 1.06
C ILE A 189 -9.12 -0.45 0.75
N GLY A 190 -10.16 -0.85 1.46
CA GLY A 190 -11.47 -0.19 1.41
C GLY A 190 -11.58 0.96 2.42
N PHE A 191 -12.74 1.64 2.41
CA PHE A 191 -13.01 2.81 3.28
C PHE A 191 -12.72 2.52 4.76
N LEU A 192 -13.23 1.41 5.32
CA LEU A 192 -13.05 1.09 6.75
C LEU A 192 -11.57 0.93 7.15
N SER A 193 -10.75 0.39 6.27
CA SER A 193 -9.31 0.25 6.52
C SER A 193 -8.59 1.60 6.46
N ALA A 194 -8.92 2.42 5.45
CA ALA A 194 -8.37 3.77 5.32
C ALA A 194 -8.82 4.69 6.47
N ASP A 195 -10.08 4.58 6.91
CA ASP A 195 -10.64 5.35 8.03
C ASP A 195 -9.97 5.02 9.36
N ARG A 196 -9.68 3.72 9.61
CA ARG A 196 -8.91 3.30 10.78
C ARG A 196 -7.49 3.86 10.75
N ILE A 197 -6.82 3.82 9.60
CA ILE A 197 -5.47 4.39 9.41
C ILE A 197 -5.51 5.91 9.65
N ALA A 198 -6.47 6.60 9.05
CA ALA A 198 -6.67 8.03 9.23
C ALA A 198 -6.88 8.40 10.71
N GLY A 199 -7.70 7.62 11.41
CA GLY A 199 -7.93 7.78 12.86
C GLY A 199 -6.67 7.59 13.68
N SER A 200 -5.84 6.57 13.39
CA SER A 200 -4.56 6.37 14.08
C SER A 200 -3.55 7.49 13.79
N MET A 201 -3.66 8.15 12.64
CA MET A 201 -2.86 9.33 12.28
C MET A 201 -3.40 10.64 12.89
N GLY A 202 -4.48 10.58 13.70
CA GLY A 202 -5.05 11.74 14.38
C GLY A 202 -6.07 12.54 13.54
N ILE A 203 -6.53 12.01 12.40
CA ILE A 203 -7.61 12.64 11.64
C ILE A 203 -8.93 12.44 12.38
N GLY A 204 -9.53 13.56 12.78
CA GLY A 204 -10.78 13.59 13.53
C GLY A 204 -11.96 13.04 12.75
N LYS A 205 -12.97 12.54 13.49
CA LYS A 205 -14.23 12.05 12.90
C LYS A 205 -14.99 13.13 12.10
N ASP A 206 -14.66 14.40 12.35
CA ASP A 206 -15.28 15.59 11.77
C ASP A 206 -14.50 16.15 10.57
N SER A 207 -13.49 15.43 10.13
CA SER A 207 -12.62 15.87 9.03
C SER A 207 -13.38 15.89 7.70
N GLU A 208 -13.23 17.00 6.96
CA GLU A 208 -13.69 17.10 5.57
C GLU A 208 -13.15 15.97 4.69
N PHE A 209 -11.89 15.56 4.88
CA PHE A 209 -11.30 14.43 4.16
C PHE A 209 -12.09 13.14 4.38
N ARG A 210 -12.56 12.91 5.62
CA ARG A 210 -13.36 11.73 5.97
C ARG A 210 -14.72 11.78 5.28
N LEU A 211 -15.40 12.90 5.35
CA LEU A 211 -16.70 13.10 4.72
C LEU A 211 -16.60 12.97 3.20
N ARG A 212 -15.64 13.63 2.60
CA ARG A 212 -15.35 13.56 1.16
C ARG A 212 -15.11 12.11 0.69
N ALA A 213 -14.26 11.39 1.39
CA ALA A 213 -13.98 9.98 1.09
C ALA A 213 -15.21 9.09 1.27
N GLY A 214 -16.04 9.35 2.29
CA GLY A 214 -17.29 8.65 2.54
C GLY A 214 -18.31 8.85 1.42
N ILE A 215 -18.50 10.10 0.95
CA ILE A 215 -19.39 10.41 -0.18
C ILE A 215 -18.92 9.67 -1.45
N VAL A 216 -17.65 9.80 -1.81
CA VAL A 216 -17.10 9.15 -3.01
C VAL A 216 -17.23 7.62 -2.91
N TYR A 217 -16.97 7.06 -1.72
CA TYR A 217 -17.12 5.63 -1.49
C TYR A 217 -18.56 5.16 -1.66
N CYS A 218 -19.55 5.85 -1.09
CA CYS A 218 -20.96 5.50 -1.24
C CYS A 218 -21.43 5.58 -2.69
N LEU A 219 -21.01 6.60 -3.44
CA LEU A 219 -21.30 6.72 -4.87
C LEU A 219 -20.69 5.58 -5.69
N LYS A 220 -19.45 5.19 -5.37
CA LYS A 220 -18.75 4.08 -6.02
C LYS A 220 -19.42 2.74 -5.70
N ASP A 221 -19.72 2.50 -4.43
CA ASP A 221 -20.36 1.28 -3.94
C ASP A 221 -21.76 1.09 -4.56
N GLY A 222 -22.55 2.16 -4.64
CA GLY A 222 -23.86 2.16 -5.31
C GLY A 222 -23.76 1.81 -6.79
N ALA A 223 -22.78 2.34 -7.50
CA ALA A 223 -22.57 2.03 -8.91
C ALA A 223 -22.09 0.59 -9.14
N GLU A 224 -21.14 0.12 -8.33
CA GLU A 224 -20.51 -1.19 -8.53
C GLU A 224 -21.34 -2.36 -8.03
N LYS A 225 -22.08 -2.20 -6.89
CA LYS A 225 -22.88 -3.29 -6.31
C LYS A 225 -24.33 -3.29 -6.76
N SER A 226 -24.91 -2.10 -6.97
CA SER A 226 -26.35 -1.96 -7.24
C SER A 226 -26.63 -1.47 -8.67
N GLY A 227 -25.60 -1.13 -9.45
CA GLY A 227 -25.75 -0.55 -10.79
C GLY A 227 -26.31 0.89 -10.79
N ASN A 228 -26.38 1.53 -9.63
CA ASN A 228 -26.93 2.89 -9.49
C ASN A 228 -25.81 3.92 -9.71
N THR A 229 -25.68 4.43 -10.90
CA THR A 229 -24.67 5.43 -11.26
C THR A 229 -25.01 6.82 -10.78
N VAL A 230 -26.31 7.10 -10.51
CA VAL A 230 -26.83 8.29 -9.83
C VAL A 230 -27.54 7.85 -8.54
N ILE A 231 -27.18 8.46 -7.43
CA ILE A 231 -27.84 8.22 -6.13
C ILE A 231 -28.61 9.46 -5.72
N GLU A 232 -29.88 9.28 -5.37
CA GLU A 232 -30.73 10.35 -4.85
C GLU A 232 -30.12 10.94 -3.57
N GLU A 233 -30.17 12.26 -3.43
CA GLU A 233 -29.46 12.98 -2.38
C GLU A 233 -29.81 12.54 -0.97
N GLN A 234 -31.11 12.28 -0.68
CA GLN A 234 -31.54 11.80 0.63
C GLN A 234 -31.01 10.39 0.91
N THR A 235 -31.03 9.52 -0.09
CA THR A 235 -30.46 8.16 0.01
C THR A 235 -28.95 8.22 0.23
N LEU A 236 -28.25 9.11 -0.48
CA LEU A 236 -26.82 9.31 -0.31
C LEU A 236 -26.47 9.82 1.09
N LYS A 237 -27.18 10.85 1.58
CA LYS A 237 -27.00 11.39 2.95
C LYS A 237 -27.18 10.30 4.00
N LYS A 238 -28.20 9.45 3.85
CA LYS A 238 -28.42 8.33 4.75
C LYS A 238 -27.28 7.30 4.70
N SER A 239 -26.86 6.87 3.51
CA SER A 239 -25.79 5.90 3.34
C SER A 239 -24.44 6.42 3.87
N VAL A 240 -24.15 7.70 3.64
CA VAL A 240 -22.94 8.36 4.18
C VAL A 240 -23.02 8.44 5.70
N GLY A 241 -24.17 8.80 6.28
CA GLY A 241 -24.38 8.84 7.72
C GLY A 241 -24.19 7.47 8.37
N GLU A 242 -24.75 6.40 7.79
CA GLU A 242 -24.55 5.02 8.24
C GLU A 242 -23.08 4.61 8.18
N LEU A 243 -22.37 4.94 7.09
CA LEU A 243 -20.96 4.64 6.92
C LEU A 243 -20.09 5.37 7.94
N LEU A 244 -20.35 6.66 8.17
CA LEU A 244 -19.55 7.53 9.04
C LEU A 244 -19.95 7.44 10.52
N GLY A 245 -21.13 6.88 10.83
CA GLY A 245 -21.62 6.69 12.18
C GLY A 245 -22.15 7.96 12.85
N TYR A 246 -22.68 8.91 12.08
CA TYR A 246 -23.38 10.12 12.57
C TYR A 246 -24.44 10.60 11.58
N ASP A 247 -25.39 11.40 12.09
CA ASP A 247 -26.43 11.99 11.23
C ASP A 247 -25.86 13.17 10.42
N ILE A 248 -25.93 13.08 9.09
CA ILE A 248 -25.47 14.13 8.18
C ILE A 248 -26.23 15.44 8.38
N SER A 249 -27.49 15.40 8.85
CA SER A 249 -28.28 16.60 9.08
C SER A 249 -27.68 17.51 10.17
N GLU A 250 -26.92 16.94 11.13
CA GLU A 250 -26.22 17.71 12.15
C GLU A 250 -25.04 18.51 11.57
N ARG A 251 -24.65 18.23 10.33
CA ARG A 251 -23.50 18.81 9.62
C ARG A 251 -23.83 19.17 8.18
N ALA A 252 -25.05 19.63 7.96
CA ALA A 252 -25.56 19.91 6.62
C ALA A 252 -24.68 20.91 5.84
N GLU A 253 -24.19 21.95 6.50
CA GLU A 253 -23.30 22.94 5.85
C GLU A 253 -22.00 22.30 5.36
N LEU A 254 -21.32 21.49 6.20
CA LEU A 254 -20.10 20.81 5.82
C LEU A 254 -20.34 19.80 4.69
N TYR A 255 -21.49 19.12 4.70
CA TYR A 255 -21.86 18.20 3.63
C TYR A 255 -22.03 18.91 2.30
N GLU A 256 -22.79 20.02 2.26
CA GLU A 256 -23.00 20.78 1.03
C GLU A 256 -21.69 21.37 0.51
N GLU A 257 -20.86 21.95 1.38
CA GLU A 257 -19.54 22.46 1.01
C GLU A 257 -18.66 21.36 0.42
N THR A 258 -18.67 20.17 1.05
CA THR A 258 -17.90 19.01 0.56
C THR A 258 -18.40 18.53 -0.80
N VAL A 259 -19.72 18.52 -1.02
CA VAL A 259 -20.31 18.18 -2.33
C VAL A 259 -19.93 19.21 -3.39
N ASP A 260 -20.00 20.49 -3.06
CA ASP A 260 -19.62 21.56 -3.99
C ASP A 260 -18.13 21.50 -4.35
N ASN A 261 -17.25 21.16 -3.38
CA ASN A 261 -15.83 20.91 -3.62
C ASN A 261 -15.61 19.69 -4.52
N LEU A 262 -16.38 18.60 -4.34
CA LEU A 262 -16.31 17.42 -5.23
C LEU A 262 -16.74 17.77 -6.67
N ILE A 263 -17.73 18.65 -6.83
CA ILE A 263 -18.20 19.10 -8.15
C ILE A 263 -17.15 20.03 -8.79
N PHE A 264 -16.59 20.96 -8.01
CA PHE A 264 -15.54 21.87 -8.47
C PHE A 264 -14.29 21.10 -8.95
N ASP A 265 -13.90 20.05 -8.22
CA ASP A 265 -12.79 19.16 -8.56
C ASP A 265 -13.13 18.18 -9.71
N LEU A 266 -14.30 18.29 -10.30
CA LEU A 266 -14.80 17.41 -11.36
C LEU A 266 -14.85 15.92 -10.97
N MET A 267 -14.95 15.59 -9.70
CA MET A 267 -15.09 14.22 -9.20
C MET A 267 -16.55 13.77 -9.20
N ALA A 268 -17.49 14.68 -8.94
CA ALA A 268 -18.91 14.40 -8.93
C ALA A 268 -19.69 15.40 -9.81
N ARG A 269 -20.94 15.04 -10.12
CA ARG A 269 -21.91 15.90 -10.83
C ARG A 269 -23.27 15.78 -10.19
N ARG A 270 -23.96 16.92 -10.01
CA ARG A 270 -25.37 16.93 -9.66
C ARG A 270 -26.21 16.54 -10.89
N PHE A 271 -27.23 15.78 -10.61
CA PHE A 271 -28.25 15.38 -11.57
C PHE A 271 -29.60 15.85 -11.06
N GLU A 272 -30.38 16.50 -11.90
CA GLU A 272 -31.72 16.99 -11.58
C GLU A 272 -32.67 16.45 -12.65
N ASP A 273 -33.73 15.77 -12.20
CA ASP A 273 -34.82 15.29 -13.05
C ASP A 273 -36.17 15.58 -12.33
N GLY A 274 -36.78 16.68 -12.74
CA GLY A 274 -37.99 17.17 -12.09
C GLY A 274 -37.75 17.56 -10.63
N GLU A 275 -38.46 16.90 -9.71
CA GLU A 275 -38.32 17.11 -8.25
C GLU A 275 -37.18 16.30 -7.61
N LYS A 276 -36.50 15.43 -8.37
CA LYS A 276 -35.46 14.56 -7.85
C LYS A 276 -34.08 15.13 -8.15
N ALA A 277 -33.33 15.32 -7.07
CA ALA A 277 -31.93 15.68 -7.15
C ALA A 277 -31.06 14.48 -6.72
N GLY A 278 -29.97 14.28 -7.40
CA GLY A 278 -29.03 13.20 -7.11
C GLY A 278 -27.59 13.58 -7.41
N LEU A 279 -26.66 12.74 -6.96
CA LEU A 279 -25.23 12.91 -7.20
C LEU A 279 -24.69 11.67 -7.92
N ALA A 280 -23.80 11.90 -8.89
CA ALA A 280 -23.10 10.88 -9.65
C ALA A 280 -21.61 11.12 -9.64
N LEU A 281 -20.80 10.07 -9.68
CA LEU A 281 -19.37 10.22 -10.01
C LEU A 281 -19.23 10.64 -11.48
N THR A 282 -18.45 11.66 -11.74
CA THR A 282 -18.24 12.23 -13.09
C THR A 282 -17.85 11.18 -14.11
N ARG A 283 -17.05 10.16 -13.71
CA ARG A 283 -16.65 9.08 -14.60
C ARG A 283 -17.85 8.27 -15.11
N TYR A 284 -18.79 7.91 -14.23
CA TYR A 284 -19.99 7.14 -14.62
C TYR A 284 -20.95 8.00 -15.43
N TYR A 285 -21.16 9.26 -15.03
CA TYR A 285 -21.97 10.21 -15.81
C TYR A 285 -21.45 10.34 -17.25
N ASN A 286 -20.14 10.48 -17.44
CA ASN A 286 -19.57 10.60 -18.79
C ASN A 286 -19.72 9.30 -19.59
N ILE A 287 -19.57 8.14 -18.98
CA ILE A 287 -19.79 6.84 -19.63
C ILE A 287 -21.23 6.72 -20.11
N GLU A 288 -22.21 7.00 -19.25
CA GLU A 288 -23.64 6.93 -19.63
C GLU A 288 -23.98 7.93 -20.73
N LYS A 289 -23.51 9.17 -20.64
CA LYS A 289 -23.69 10.17 -21.68
C LYS A 289 -23.12 9.71 -23.02
N ASN A 290 -21.95 9.10 -23.02
CA ASN A 290 -21.32 8.57 -24.23
C ASN A 290 -22.12 7.40 -24.80
N ILE A 291 -22.63 6.51 -23.97
CA ILE A 291 -23.49 5.37 -24.37
C ILE A 291 -24.79 5.92 -24.99
N ALA A 292 -25.47 6.85 -24.31
CA ALA A 292 -26.69 7.48 -24.81
C ALA A 292 -26.46 8.15 -26.17
N GLY A 293 -25.38 8.92 -26.32
CA GLY A 293 -25.03 9.55 -27.60
C GLY A 293 -24.67 8.56 -28.70
N ALA A 294 -24.09 7.42 -28.35
CA ALA A 294 -23.84 6.35 -29.33
C ALA A 294 -25.14 5.67 -29.78
N LEU A 295 -26.06 5.41 -28.85
CA LEU A 295 -27.38 4.81 -29.17
C LEU A 295 -28.22 5.74 -30.04
N VAL A 296 -28.24 7.05 -29.75
CA VAL A 296 -28.94 8.03 -30.63
C VAL A 296 -28.37 8.02 -32.03
N ARG A 297 -27.04 8.02 -32.19
CA ARG A 297 -26.43 7.96 -33.53
C ARG A 297 -26.77 6.65 -34.26
N LEU A 298 -26.78 5.51 -33.58
CA LEU A 298 -27.16 4.24 -34.15
C LEU A 298 -28.62 4.22 -34.61
N ASP A 299 -29.51 4.87 -33.84
CA ASP A 299 -30.92 4.99 -34.21
C ASP A 299 -31.11 5.92 -35.43
N GLU A 300 -30.38 7.03 -35.48
CA GLU A 300 -30.40 7.96 -36.63
C GLU A 300 -29.81 7.34 -37.89
N GLU A 301 -28.77 6.51 -37.79
CA GLU A 301 -28.10 5.83 -38.90
C GLU A 301 -28.79 4.53 -39.31
N ALA A 302 -29.72 4.01 -38.49
CA ALA A 302 -30.46 2.80 -38.81
C ALA A 302 -31.33 3.02 -40.04
N PRO A 303 -31.24 2.18 -41.07
CA PRO A 303 -32.09 2.30 -42.29
C PRO A 303 -33.56 2.21 -41.86
N ALA A 304 -34.34 3.20 -42.31
CA ALA A 304 -35.73 3.44 -41.89
C ALA A 304 -36.73 2.27 -42.16
N THR A 305 -36.31 1.17 -42.76
CA THR A 305 -37.14 -0.04 -42.98
C THR A 305 -36.29 -1.31 -43.10
N VAL A 306 -36.33 -2.18 -42.11
CA VAL A 306 -36.26 -3.61 -42.41
C VAL A 306 -37.65 -4.04 -42.91
N SER A 307 -37.85 -4.05 -44.23
CA SER A 307 -39.04 -4.60 -44.84
C SER A 307 -39.06 -6.12 -44.57
N TYR A 308 -39.92 -6.55 -43.65
CA TYR A 308 -40.19 -7.96 -43.35
C TYR A 308 -40.85 -8.74 -44.51
N THR A 309 -41.00 -8.12 -45.68
CA THR A 309 -41.64 -8.73 -46.88
C THR A 309 -40.81 -9.80 -47.56
N HIS A 310 -39.51 -9.93 -47.23
CA HIS A 310 -38.66 -10.96 -47.86
C HIS A 310 -38.50 -12.27 -47.09
N LEU A 311 -39.08 -12.40 -45.89
CA LEU A 311 -38.98 -13.62 -45.07
C LEU A 311 -40.14 -14.62 -45.25
N ARG A 312 -41.10 -14.32 -46.15
CA ARG A 312 -42.23 -15.23 -46.46
C ARG A 312 -42.17 -15.92 -47.83
N ALA A 313 -41.03 -15.98 -48.46
CA ALA A 313 -40.92 -16.55 -49.83
C ALA A 313 -40.21 -17.91 -49.90
N HIS A 314 -40.12 -18.65 -48.78
CA HIS A 314 -39.65 -20.04 -48.79
C HIS A 314 -40.44 -20.88 -47.78
N GLU A 315 -41.71 -21.13 -48.07
CA GLU A 315 -42.47 -22.33 -47.68
C GLU A 315 -43.04 -22.97 -48.98
#